data_1b778c6e3f1e2563ae1e4fe159893674
#
_entry.id   1b778c6e3f1e2563ae1e4fe159893674
#
_cell.length_a   1.000
_cell.length_b   1.000
_cell.length_c   1.000
_cell.angle_alpha   90.00
_cell.angle_beta   90.00
_cell.angle_gamma   90.00
#
_symmetry.space_group_name_H-M   'P 1'
#
loop_
_entity.id
_entity.type
_entity.pdbx_description
1 polymer ?
#
loop_
_entity_poly.entity_id
_entity_poly.type
_entity_poly.pdbx_seq_one_letter_code
_entity_poly.pdbx_strand_id
1 'polypeptide(L)'
;ELLPEIECYLEAAKKLKEKISASGSHKLSIKFGIPVNVPRTSFVEIIQSYSHQDPNLKVEILSDVDHEDVISGKVDIAYLPYRPPAEGLFIWDVNKVGNVPLATPEYVRRRGNPQSPEDLRTHDIILRAGRNYPATTHLQKDGELRPLEYKQIVFSGDVLSGKEWLMAGMGVAIDLSLAFCWRDIEQGRLLPVLNGWSRVPWGFDGGNKKAKPFQSTPCSSCKGSCRT
;
A
#
# COMPACT_ATOMS: atom_id res chain seq x y z
N GLU A 1 -3.08 11.86 3.47
CA GLU A 1 -3.83 11.69 4.75
C GLU A 1 -3.61 10.32 5.43
N LEU A 2 -2.44 9.70 5.24
CA LEU A 2 -2.01 8.50 6.00
C LEU A 2 -1.24 8.85 7.28
N LEU A 3 -0.80 10.10 7.41
CA LEU A 3 0.04 10.58 8.51
C LEU A 3 -0.59 10.42 9.90
N PRO A 4 -1.83 10.87 10.16
CA PRO A 4 -2.41 10.81 11.50
C PRO A 4 -2.62 9.39 12.02
N GLU A 5 -2.90 8.45 11.13
CA GLU A 5 -3.14 7.06 11.50
C GLU A 5 -1.85 6.34 11.87
N ILE A 6 -0.77 6.56 11.11
CA ILE A 6 0.56 6.01 11.43
C ILE A 6 1.09 6.60 12.74
N GLU A 7 0.86 7.89 12.99
CA GLU A 7 1.19 8.53 14.25
C GLU A 7 0.47 7.87 15.43
N CYS A 8 -0.83 7.58 15.28
CA CYS A 8 -1.62 6.88 16.30
C CYS A 8 -1.05 5.49 16.62
N TYR A 9 -0.54 4.76 15.62
CA TYR A 9 0.05 3.43 15.83
C TYR A 9 1.38 3.48 16.56
N LEU A 10 2.24 4.42 16.18
CA LEU A 10 3.52 4.61 16.86
C LEU A 10 3.31 5.04 18.32
N GLU A 11 2.33 5.90 18.57
CA GLU A 11 1.96 6.28 19.94
C GLU A 11 1.39 5.11 20.75
N ALA A 12 0.54 4.27 20.16
CA ALA A 12 0.01 3.08 20.82
C ALA A 12 1.11 2.07 21.15
N ALA A 13 2.03 1.83 20.21
CA ALA A 13 3.20 0.98 20.40
C ALA A 13 4.14 1.54 21.47
N LYS A 14 4.34 2.85 21.50
CA LYS A 14 5.12 3.55 22.53
C LYS A 14 4.49 3.37 23.93
N LYS A 15 3.20 3.65 24.08
CA LYS A 15 2.47 3.47 25.33
C LYS A 15 2.48 2.02 25.85
N LEU A 16 2.40 1.06 24.94
CA LEU A 16 2.49 -0.36 25.31
C LEU A 16 3.88 -0.71 25.82
N LYS A 17 4.94 -0.26 25.14
CA LYS A 17 6.33 -0.45 25.58
C LYS A 17 6.68 0.31 26.85
N GLU A 18 6.16 1.52 27.04
CA GLU A 18 6.31 2.28 28.30
C GLU A 18 5.72 1.52 29.49
N LYS A 19 4.56 0.88 29.34
CA LYS A 19 3.97 0.02 30.37
C LYS A 19 4.80 -1.23 30.67
N ILE A 20 5.47 -1.80 29.67
CA ILE A 20 6.35 -2.97 29.81
C ILE A 20 7.72 -2.56 30.39
N SER A 21 8.20 -1.35 30.07
CA SER A 21 9.51 -0.84 30.48
C SER A 21 9.55 -0.13 31.82
N ALA A 22 8.46 -0.06 32.56
CA ALA A 22 8.39 0.58 33.89
C ALA A 22 9.31 -0.08 34.95
N SER A 23 10.13 -1.04 34.57
CA SER A 23 11.09 -1.75 35.42
C SER A 23 12.56 -1.68 34.95
N GLY A 24 13.00 -0.60 34.29
CA GLY A 24 14.45 -0.43 34.03
C GLY A 24 14.78 0.33 32.75
N SER A 25 15.89 1.03 32.74
CA SER A 25 16.38 1.89 31.65
C SER A 25 16.72 1.09 30.38
N HIS A 26 15.73 0.68 29.61
CA HIS A 26 15.94 0.03 28.33
C HIS A 26 15.76 1.01 27.18
N LYS A 27 16.74 1.06 26.27
CA LYS A 27 16.60 1.75 24.98
C LYS A 27 15.36 1.21 24.28
N LEU A 28 14.43 2.09 23.96
CA LEU A 28 13.22 1.73 23.22
C LEU A 28 13.63 1.36 21.79
N SER A 29 13.53 0.09 21.44
CA SER A 29 13.82 -0.39 20.09
C SER A 29 12.54 -0.94 19.48
N ILE A 30 12.16 -0.43 18.29
CA ILE A 30 10.99 -0.89 17.53
C ILE A 30 11.46 -1.43 16.20
N LYS A 31 11.12 -2.67 15.91
CA LYS A 31 11.30 -3.29 14.60
C LYS A 31 10.00 -3.17 13.80
N PHE A 32 10.06 -2.41 12.73
CA PHE A 32 8.90 -2.11 11.90
C PHE A 32 9.05 -2.72 10.50
N GLY A 33 8.14 -3.63 10.15
CA GLY A 33 8.09 -4.27 8.86
C GLY A 33 7.32 -3.43 7.84
N ILE A 34 7.96 -3.07 6.72
CA ILE A 34 7.32 -2.33 5.62
C ILE A 34 7.57 -3.08 4.32
N PRO A 35 6.52 -3.49 3.58
CA PRO A 35 6.70 -4.12 2.27
C PRO A 35 7.47 -3.23 1.31
N VAL A 36 8.22 -3.85 0.39
CA VAL A 36 8.98 -3.12 -0.65
C VAL A 36 8.08 -2.23 -1.51
N ASN A 37 6.80 -2.60 -1.60
CA ASN A 37 5.80 -1.98 -2.46
C ASN A 37 5.05 -0.79 -1.80
N VAL A 38 5.58 -0.25 -0.71
CA VAL A 38 5.01 0.91 -0.02
C VAL A 38 6.01 2.07 -0.09
N PRO A 39 5.57 3.30 -0.44
CA PRO A 39 6.42 4.47 -0.42
C PRO A 39 6.98 4.69 0.99
N ARG A 40 8.30 4.73 1.10
CA ARG A 40 8.96 4.87 2.41
C ARG A 40 9.12 6.31 2.86
N THR A 41 8.94 7.27 1.97
CA THR A 41 9.17 8.70 2.27
C THR A 41 8.36 9.16 3.48
N SER A 42 7.06 8.87 3.53
CA SER A 42 6.20 9.24 4.67
C SER A 42 6.63 8.56 5.97
N PHE A 43 7.08 7.30 5.91
CA PHE A 43 7.59 6.61 7.10
C PHE A 43 8.89 7.21 7.61
N VAL A 44 9.79 7.62 6.72
CA VAL A 44 11.04 8.30 7.09
C VAL A 44 10.76 9.60 7.82
N GLU A 45 9.85 10.43 7.31
CA GLU A 45 9.46 11.70 7.93
C GLU A 45 8.87 11.49 9.33
N ILE A 46 7.99 10.50 9.49
CA ILE A 46 7.40 10.15 10.78
C ILE A 46 8.46 9.65 11.77
N ILE A 47 9.30 8.70 11.35
CA ILE A 47 10.37 8.16 12.20
C ILE A 47 11.33 9.25 12.62
N GLN A 48 11.68 10.16 11.72
CA GLN A 48 12.54 11.29 12.01
C GLN A 48 11.89 12.21 13.06
N SER A 49 10.60 12.51 12.93
CA SER A 49 9.87 13.32 13.90
C SER A 49 9.89 12.71 15.30
N TYR A 50 9.63 11.39 15.39
CA TYR A 50 9.68 10.68 16.69
C TYR A 50 11.09 10.57 17.26
N SER A 51 12.11 10.35 16.41
CA SER A 51 13.51 10.30 16.86
C SER A 51 14.00 11.63 17.42
N HIS A 52 13.46 12.75 16.94
CA HIS A 52 13.75 14.07 17.51
C HIS A 52 13.09 14.28 18.88
N GLN A 53 11.91 13.69 19.11
CA GLN A 53 11.19 13.77 20.39
C GLN A 53 11.79 12.84 21.46
N ASP A 54 12.29 11.69 21.06
CA ASP A 54 12.91 10.70 21.94
C ASP A 54 14.22 10.16 21.35
N PRO A 55 15.36 10.74 21.75
CA PRO A 55 16.69 10.31 21.28
C PRO A 55 17.04 8.86 21.63
N ASN A 56 16.33 8.24 22.58
CA ASN A 56 16.54 6.84 22.97
C ASN A 56 15.74 5.87 22.10
N LEU A 57 14.80 6.35 21.29
CA LEU A 57 14.02 5.55 20.36
C LEU A 57 14.91 5.07 19.21
N LYS A 58 15.04 3.78 19.05
CA LYS A 58 15.64 3.14 17.89
C LYS A 58 14.55 2.49 17.05
N VAL A 59 14.50 2.83 15.77
CA VAL A 59 13.59 2.20 14.82
C VAL A 59 14.41 1.45 13.78
N GLU A 60 14.19 0.15 13.68
CA GLU A 60 14.75 -0.70 12.65
C GLU A 60 13.67 -1.02 11.62
N ILE A 61 13.93 -0.75 10.34
CA ILE A 61 13.00 -1.03 9.26
C ILE A 61 13.41 -2.33 8.57
N LEU A 62 12.51 -3.30 8.57
CA LEU A 62 12.67 -4.56 7.87
C LEU A 62 11.77 -4.58 6.62
N SER A 63 12.29 -5.13 5.54
CA SER A 63 11.55 -5.34 4.29
C SER A 63 11.17 -6.81 4.14
N ASP A 64 10.20 -7.08 3.26
CA ASP A 64 9.77 -8.44 2.92
C ASP A 64 9.33 -9.25 4.15
N VAL A 65 8.51 -8.63 4.99
CA VAL A 65 7.92 -9.22 6.18
C VAL A 65 6.48 -9.65 5.93
N ASP A 66 6.04 -10.65 6.65
CA ASP A 66 4.66 -11.11 6.68
C ASP A 66 4.09 -11.13 8.11
N HIS A 67 2.88 -11.67 8.28
CA HIS A 67 2.23 -11.74 9.58
C HIS A 67 2.89 -12.75 10.54
N GLU A 68 3.55 -13.78 10.02
CA GLU A 68 4.28 -14.76 10.83
C GLU A 68 5.50 -14.13 11.48
N ASP A 69 6.15 -13.16 10.82
CA ASP A 69 7.25 -12.40 11.39
C ASP A 69 6.81 -11.54 12.60
N VAL A 70 5.56 -11.10 12.64
CA VAL A 70 4.98 -10.43 13.82
C VAL A 70 4.69 -11.43 14.93
N ILE A 71 4.05 -12.55 14.60
CA ILE A 71 3.72 -13.61 15.56
C ILE A 71 4.99 -14.17 16.22
N SER A 72 6.06 -14.38 15.45
CA SER A 72 7.33 -14.88 15.96
C SER A 72 8.16 -13.84 16.73
N GLY A 73 7.74 -12.56 16.73
CA GLY A 73 8.48 -11.46 17.35
C GLY A 73 9.72 -11.00 16.58
N LYS A 74 9.90 -11.40 15.33
CA LYS A 74 10.96 -10.91 14.46
C LYS A 74 10.77 -9.41 14.15
N VAL A 75 9.52 -8.96 14.05
CA VAL A 75 9.13 -7.56 14.01
C VAL A 75 8.06 -7.27 15.06
N ASP A 76 8.04 -6.05 15.57
CA ASP A 76 7.05 -5.61 16.57
C ASP A 76 5.75 -5.17 15.90
N ILE A 77 5.85 -4.55 14.73
CA ILE A 77 4.73 -4.01 13.94
C ILE A 77 5.02 -4.28 12.47
N ALA A 78 4.00 -4.61 11.69
CA ALA A 78 4.12 -4.70 10.23
C ALA A 78 2.97 -3.98 9.54
N TYR A 79 3.29 -3.24 8.47
CA TYR A 79 2.31 -2.81 7.49
C TYR A 79 2.17 -3.91 6.44
N LEU A 80 0.98 -4.47 6.31
CA LEU A 80 0.73 -5.57 5.37
C LEU A 80 -0.25 -5.14 4.27
N PRO A 81 -0.03 -5.57 3.02
CA PRO A 81 -0.91 -5.23 1.90
C PRO A 81 -2.18 -6.12 1.83
N TYR A 82 -2.35 -7.01 2.78
CA TYR A 82 -3.46 -7.94 2.89
C TYR A 82 -3.90 -8.02 4.35
N ARG A 83 -5.11 -8.52 4.59
CA ARG A 83 -5.61 -8.78 5.94
C ARG A 83 -5.12 -10.17 6.39
N PRO A 84 -4.26 -10.26 7.43
CA PRO A 84 -3.79 -11.53 7.95
C PRO A 84 -4.88 -12.24 8.76
N PRO A 85 -4.71 -13.53 9.11
CA PRO A 85 -5.52 -14.21 10.12
C PRO A 85 -5.48 -13.45 11.44
N ALA A 86 -6.61 -13.40 12.16
CA ALA A 86 -6.72 -12.57 13.38
C ALA A 86 -6.10 -13.22 14.62
N GLU A 87 -5.69 -14.48 14.56
CA GLU A 87 -5.16 -15.21 15.73
C GLU A 87 -3.81 -14.65 16.17
N GLY A 88 -3.76 -14.20 17.44
CA GLY A 88 -2.52 -13.70 18.05
C GLY A 88 -2.05 -12.33 17.59
N LEU A 89 -2.86 -11.60 16.81
CA LEU A 89 -2.51 -10.30 16.24
C LEU A 89 -3.52 -9.22 16.60
N PHE A 90 -3.00 -8.02 16.87
CA PHE A 90 -3.82 -6.80 16.81
C PHE A 90 -3.79 -6.26 15.38
N ILE A 91 -4.96 -6.12 14.75
CA ILE A 91 -5.09 -5.70 13.36
C ILE A 91 -5.84 -4.37 13.31
N TRP A 92 -5.25 -3.41 12.59
CA TRP A 92 -5.89 -2.16 12.25
C TRP A 92 -6.01 -2.06 10.73
N ASP A 93 -7.18 -1.70 10.26
CA ASP A 93 -7.37 -1.40 8.83
C ASP A 93 -6.89 0.04 8.56
N VAL A 94 -5.92 0.19 7.68
CA VAL A 94 -5.47 1.49 7.17
C VAL A 94 -6.16 1.81 5.86
N ASN A 95 -6.16 3.08 5.47
CA ASN A 95 -6.80 3.54 4.25
C ASN A 95 -6.33 2.78 3.01
N LYS A 96 -7.28 2.46 2.14
CA LYS A 96 -7.00 1.82 0.85
C LYS A 96 -6.40 2.84 -0.10
N VAL A 97 -5.20 2.58 -0.59
CA VAL A 97 -4.60 3.41 -1.64
C VAL A 97 -5.12 2.96 -3.00
N GLY A 98 -5.68 3.90 -3.74
CA GLY A 98 -6.16 3.64 -5.10
C GLY A 98 -5.02 3.27 -6.06
N ASN A 99 -5.35 2.46 -7.04
CA ASN A 99 -4.50 2.19 -8.18
C ASN A 99 -5.20 2.74 -9.42
N VAL A 100 -4.47 3.45 -10.25
CA VAL A 100 -4.99 4.02 -11.51
C VAL A 100 -4.05 3.60 -12.61
N PRO A 101 -4.57 3.09 -13.73
CA PRO A 101 -3.73 2.83 -14.90
C PRO A 101 -3.08 4.11 -15.40
N LEU A 102 -1.78 4.04 -15.68
CA LEU A 102 -0.94 5.18 -16.00
C LEU A 102 -0.10 4.93 -17.25
N ALA A 103 0.13 5.98 -18.02
CA ALA A 103 1.08 6.00 -19.11
C ALA A 103 1.83 7.33 -19.15
N THR A 104 2.99 7.37 -19.83
CA THR A 104 3.65 8.65 -20.11
C THR A 104 2.98 9.39 -21.27
N PRO A 105 3.03 10.73 -21.31
CA PRO A 105 2.54 11.50 -22.46
C PRO A 105 3.17 11.06 -23.78
N GLU A 106 4.45 10.69 -23.76
CA GLU A 106 5.15 10.19 -24.95
C GLU A 106 4.58 8.87 -25.45
N TYR A 107 4.33 7.91 -24.54
CA TYR A 107 3.70 6.65 -24.89
C TYR A 107 2.33 6.88 -25.53
N VAL A 108 1.50 7.73 -24.91
CA VAL A 108 0.16 8.08 -25.41
C VAL A 108 0.23 8.73 -26.80
N ARG A 109 1.17 9.64 -27.05
CA ARG A 109 1.35 10.23 -28.40
C ARG A 109 1.73 9.19 -29.45
N ARG A 110 2.53 8.20 -29.08
CA ARG A 110 3.05 7.17 -30.01
C ARG A 110 2.06 6.05 -30.26
N ARG A 111 1.29 5.64 -29.24
CA ARG A 111 0.47 4.42 -29.27
C ARG A 111 -1.04 4.69 -29.16
N GLY A 112 -1.44 5.92 -28.92
CA GLY A 112 -2.82 6.27 -28.59
C GLY A 112 -3.10 6.23 -27.08
N ASN A 113 -4.22 6.84 -26.70
CA ASN A 113 -4.70 6.86 -25.33
C ASN A 113 -5.79 5.81 -25.14
N PRO A 114 -5.54 4.68 -24.48
CA PRO A 114 -6.57 3.68 -24.23
C PRO A 114 -7.64 4.23 -23.29
N GLN A 115 -8.91 4.12 -23.69
CA GLN A 115 -10.07 4.60 -22.92
C GLN A 115 -10.83 3.46 -22.24
N SER A 116 -10.69 2.25 -22.74
CA SER A 116 -11.41 1.06 -22.29
C SER A 116 -10.44 -0.13 -22.10
N PRO A 117 -10.84 -1.17 -21.35
CA PRO A 117 -10.06 -2.40 -21.24
C PRO A 117 -9.79 -3.07 -22.58
N GLU A 118 -10.72 -2.97 -23.53
CA GLU A 118 -10.62 -3.55 -24.87
C GLU A 118 -9.49 -2.91 -25.69
N ASP A 119 -9.22 -1.63 -25.48
CA ASP A 119 -8.16 -0.91 -26.20
C ASP A 119 -6.78 -1.48 -25.83
N LEU A 120 -6.64 -2.06 -24.62
CA LEU A 120 -5.38 -2.64 -24.17
C LEU A 120 -4.89 -3.83 -25.01
N ARG A 121 -5.75 -4.45 -25.81
CA ARG A 121 -5.35 -5.50 -26.77
C ARG A 121 -4.28 -5.04 -27.75
N THR A 122 -4.16 -3.75 -27.98
CA THR A 122 -3.13 -3.15 -28.86
C THR A 122 -1.98 -2.53 -28.08
N HIS A 123 -2.03 -2.53 -26.75
CA HIS A 123 -1.05 -1.90 -25.88
C HIS A 123 -0.14 -2.90 -25.16
N ASP A 124 1.07 -2.46 -24.94
CA ASP A 124 2.05 -3.14 -24.10
C ASP A 124 1.76 -2.76 -22.64
N ILE A 125 1.79 -3.71 -21.71
CA ILE A 125 1.43 -3.45 -20.31
C ILE A 125 2.56 -3.77 -19.33
N ILE A 126 2.51 -3.09 -18.19
CA ILE A 126 3.37 -3.27 -17.04
C ILE A 126 2.49 -3.72 -15.88
N LEU A 127 2.81 -4.89 -15.32
CA LEU A 127 2.05 -5.48 -14.21
C LEU A 127 2.94 -5.63 -12.98
N ARG A 128 2.33 -5.47 -11.82
CA ARG A 128 2.96 -5.87 -10.58
C ARG A 128 2.76 -7.37 -10.36
N ALA A 129 3.84 -8.05 -10.01
CA ALA A 129 3.82 -9.45 -9.62
C ALA A 129 4.73 -9.67 -8.41
N GLY A 130 4.42 -10.68 -7.60
CA GLY A 130 5.20 -11.05 -6.43
C GLY A 130 4.50 -12.13 -5.62
N ARG A 131 5.22 -12.73 -4.68
CA ARG A 131 4.72 -13.86 -3.86
C ARG A 131 3.37 -13.57 -3.21
N ASN A 132 3.20 -12.37 -2.65
CA ASN A 132 2.00 -11.97 -1.90
C ASN A 132 1.08 -11.05 -2.71
N TYR A 133 1.27 -10.97 -4.02
CA TYR A 133 0.53 -10.07 -4.89
C TYR A 133 0.07 -10.84 -6.12
N PRO A 134 -1.17 -11.31 -6.16
CA PRO A 134 -1.70 -11.94 -7.35
C PRO A 134 -1.70 -10.96 -8.53
N ALA A 135 -1.39 -11.47 -9.71
CA ALA A 135 -1.44 -10.68 -10.93
C ALA A 135 -2.86 -10.13 -11.14
N THR A 136 -2.96 -8.91 -11.63
CA THR A 136 -4.23 -8.30 -12.01
C THR A 136 -4.79 -9.01 -13.25
N THR A 137 -5.96 -9.59 -13.13
CA THR A 137 -6.64 -10.33 -14.22
C THR A 137 -7.90 -9.62 -14.71
N HIS A 138 -8.43 -8.68 -13.94
CA HIS A 138 -9.64 -7.94 -14.27
C HIS A 138 -9.50 -6.47 -13.91
N LEU A 139 -10.20 -5.64 -14.67
CA LEU A 139 -10.44 -4.23 -14.37
C LEU A 139 -11.89 -4.03 -13.99
N GLN A 140 -12.16 -3.00 -13.19
CA GLN A 140 -13.50 -2.62 -12.75
C GLN A 140 -13.74 -1.12 -12.93
N LYS A 141 -14.99 -0.78 -13.20
CA LYS A 141 -15.50 0.59 -13.19
C LYS A 141 -16.99 0.55 -12.88
N ASP A 142 -17.45 1.34 -11.90
CA ASP A 142 -18.88 1.51 -11.54
C ASP A 142 -19.63 0.17 -11.33
N GLY A 143 -18.95 -0.84 -10.78
CA GLY A 143 -19.51 -2.17 -10.55
C GLY A 143 -19.41 -3.11 -11.75
N GLU A 144 -19.02 -2.65 -12.91
CA GLU A 144 -18.73 -3.47 -14.08
C GLU A 144 -17.34 -4.10 -13.95
N LEU A 145 -17.23 -5.38 -14.33
CA LEU A 145 -15.98 -6.14 -14.32
C LEU A 145 -15.64 -6.58 -15.74
N ARG A 146 -14.42 -6.34 -16.18
CA ARG A 146 -13.90 -6.74 -17.49
C ARG A 146 -12.58 -7.49 -17.35
N PRO A 147 -12.34 -8.54 -18.14
CA PRO A 147 -11.05 -9.21 -18.17
C PRO A 147 -9.97 -8.25 -18.67
N LEU A 148 -8.77 -8.39 -18.12
CA LEU A 148 -7.58 -7.68 -18.58
C LEU A 148 -7.00 -8.43 -19.78
N GLU A 149 -7.25 -7.93 -20.98
CA GLU A 149 -6.66 -8.41 -22.23
C GLU A 149 -5.64 -7.38 -22.73
N TYR A 150 -4.53 -7.83 -23.27
CA TYR A 150 -3.42 -6.98 -23.68
C TYR A 150 -2.64 -7.57 -24.83
N LYS A 151 -1.85 -6.73 -25.49
CA LYS A 151 -0.97 -7.19 -26.57
C LYS A 151 0.16 -8.07 -26.02
N GLN A 152 0.88 -7.56 -25.02
CA GLN A 152 1.97 -8.27 -24.35
C GLN A 152 2.29 -7.63 -22.99
N ILE A 153 2.90 -8.39 -22.10
CA ILE A 153 3.53 -7.89 -20.88
C ILE A 153 4.98 -7.54 -21.20
N VAL A 154 5.38 -6.28 -21.00
CA VAL A 154 6.77 -5.85 -21.16
C VAL A 154 7.55 -5.88 -19.85
N PHE A 155 6.84 -5.83 -18.73
CA PHE A 155 7.40 -6.00 -17.40
C PHE A 155 6.38 -6.61 -16.44
N SER A 156 6.85 -7.57 -15.64
CA SER A 156 6.07 -8.13 -14.53
C SER A 156 6.99 -8.34 -13.32
N GLY A 157 6.75 -7.62 -12.23
CA GLY A 157 7.63 -7.67 -11.07
C GLY A 157 7.25 -6.68 -9.97
N ASP A 158 8.25 -6.18 -9.26
CA ASP A 158 8.07 -5.23 -8.17
C ASP A 158 7.64 -3.84 -8.65
N VAL A 159 7.07 -3.07 -7.72
CA VAL A 159 6.49 -1.76 -8.05
C VAL A 159 7.53 -0.70 -8.38
N LEU A 160 8.73 -0.77 -7.83
CA LEU A 160 9.77 0.23 -8.06
C LEU A 160 10.32 0.08 -9.48
N SER A 161 10.72 -1.12 -9.84
CA SER A 161 11.14 -1.43 -11.21
C SER A 161 10.00 -1.20 -12.21
N GLY A 162 8.76 -1.57 -11.88
CA GLY A 162 7.59 -1.28 -12.72
C GLY A 162 7.41 0.21 -13.01
N LYS A 163 7.69 1.07 -12.01
CA LYS A 163 7.66 2.52 -12.20
C LYS A 163 8.77 2.99 -13.14
N GLU A 164 9.96 2.42 -13.08
CA GLU A 164 11.06 2.76 -14.01
C GLU A 164 10.70 2.42 -15.46
N TRP A 165 10.12 1.24 -15.70
CA TRP A 165 9.62 0.84 -17.01
C TRP A 165 8.50 1.77 -17.51
N LEU A 166 7.59 2.17 -16.63
CA LEU A 166 6.56 3.15 -16.96
C LEU A 166 7.17 4.49 -17.35
N MET A 167 8.10 5.02 -16.54
CA MET A 167 8.75 6.31 -16.81
C MET A 167 9.58 6.31 -18.08
N ALA A 168 10.11 5.16 -18.48
CA ALA A 168 10.77 4.95 -19.78
C ALA A 168 9.77 4.88 -20.96
N GLY A 169 8.47 5.00 -20.73
CA GLY A 169 7.45 4.97 -21.78
C GLY A 169 7.30 3.62 -22.47
N MET A 170 7.54 2.54 -21.74
CA MET A 170 7.54 1.17 -22.31
C MET A 170 6.14 0.57 -22.40
N GLY A 171 5.16 1.09 -21.66
CA GLY A 171 3.81 0.53 -21.65
C GLY A 171 2.83 1.29 -20.77
N VAL A 172 1.64 0.71 -20.63
CA VAL A 172 0.62 1.14 -19.67
C VAL A 172 0.81 0.35 -18.37
N ALA A 173 1.06 1.04 -17.27
CA ALA A 173 1.08 0.41 -15.95
C ALA A 173 -0.35 0.29 -15.42
N ILE A 174 -0.75 -0.93 -15.08
CA ILE A 174 -2.16 -1.22 -14.72
C ILE A 174 -2.42 -1.05 -13.24
N ASP A 175 -1.46 -1.40 -12.38
CA ASP A 175 -1.70 -1.61 -10.96
C ASP A 175 -0.64 -0.95 -10.05
N LEU A 176 0.00 0.11 -10.54
CA LEU A 176 0.83 0.93 -9.67
C LEU A 176 -0.02 1.77 -8.72
N SER A 177 0.40 1.82 -7.47
CA SER A 177 -0.27 2.63 -6.45
C SER A 177 -0.09 4.12 -6.71
N LEU A 178 -1.17 4.89 -6.55
CA LEU A 178 -1.13 6.36 -6.60
C LEU A 178 -0.08 6.95 -5.64
N ALA A 179 0.15 6.31 -4.49
CA ALA A 179 1.14 6.75 -3.53
C ALA A 179 2.57 6.82 -4.10
N PHE A 180 2.88 6.02 -5.14
CA PHE A 180 4.17 6.08 -5.84
C PHE A 180 4.20 7.07 -7.01
N CYS A 181 3.04 7.45 -7.54
CA CYS A 181 2.95 8.10 -8.84
C CYS A 181 2.35 9.51 -8.78
N TRP A 182 1.75 9.92 -7.66
CA TRP A 182 0.98 11.17 -7.57
C TRP A 182 1.80 12.42 -7.94
N ARG A 183 3.09 12.51 -7.52
CA ARG A 183 3.97 13.63 -7.88
C ARG A 183 4.26 13.68 -9.38
N ASP A 184 4.38 12.51 -10.02
CA ASP A 184 4.62 12.44 -11.46
C ASP A 184 3.36 12.82 -12.24
N ILE A 185 2.18 12.52 -11.69
CA ILE A 185 0.89 12.95 -12.26
C ILE A 185 0.74 14.47 -12.13
N GLU A 186 0.98 15.04 -10.95
CA GLU A 186 0.93 16.50 -10.75
C GLU A 186 1.88 17.26 -11.66
N GLN A 187 3.06 16.70 -11.92
CA GLN A 187 4.06 17.29 -12.81
C GLN A 187 3.84 16.98 -14.29
N GLY A 188 2.75 16.30 -14.62
CA GLY A 188 2.41 15.96 -16.00
C GLY A 188 3.34 14.92 -16.65
N ARG A 189 4.20 14.25 -15.88
CA ARG A 189 5.06 13.17 -16.38
C ARG A 189 4.31 11.87 -16.60
N LEU A 190 3.21 11.67 -15.87
CA LEU A 190 2.30 10.54 -16.02
C LEU A 190 0.87 11.03 -16.21
N LEU A 191 0.13 10.32 -17.06
CA LEU A 191 -1.26 10.58 -17.33
C LEU A 191 -2.11 9.37 -16.89
N PRO A 192 -3.21 9.58 -16.14
CA PRO A 192 -4.24 8.57 -15.99
C PRO A 192 -4.84 8.20 -17.34
N VAL A 193 -5.00 6.90 -17.57
CA VAL A 193 -5.62 6.34 -18.77
C VAL A 193 -6.77 5.42 -18.40
N LEU A 194 -7.46 4.83 -19.36
CA LEU A 194 -8.60 3.92 -19.17
C LEU A 194 -9.83 4.57 -18.51
N ASN A 195 -9.96 5.88 -18.54
CA ASN A 195 -11.19 6.61 -18.20
C ASN A 195 -11.90 6.07 -16.93
N GLY A 196 -11.17 5.90 -15.83
CA GLY A 196 -11.70 5.46 -14.53
C GLY A 196 -11.75 3.94 -14.31
N TRP A 197 -11.40 3.12 -15.30
CA TRP A 197 -11.17 1.71 -15.07
C TRP A 197 -9.93 1.53 -14.19
N SER A 198 -10.02 0.66 -13.21
CA SER A 198 -8.93 0.34 -12.29
C SER A 198 -8.90 -1.15 -11.98
N ARG A 199 -7.80 -1.62 -11.42
CA ARG A 199 -7.76 -3.00 -10.93
C ARG A 199 -8.77 -3.20 -9.80
N VAL A 200 -9.26 -4.43 -9.67
CA VAL A 200 -10.06 -4.81 -8.50
C VAL A 200 -9.20 -4.69 -7.23
N PRO A 201 -9.67 -3.99 -6.16
CA PRO A 201 -8.92 -3.91 -4.91
C PRO A 201 -8.62 -5.30 -4.33
N TRP A 202 -7.44 -5.47 -3.76
CA TRP A 202 -7.11 -6.72 -3.08
C TRP A 202 -8.00 -6.95 -1.87
N GLY A 203 -8.43 -8.20 -1.66
CA GLY A 203 -9.39 -8.57 -0.64
C GLY A 203 -10.84 -8.56 -1.11
N PHE A 204 -11.09 -8.22 -2.37
CA PHE A 204 -12.36 -8.49 -3.06
C PHE A 204 -12.19 -9.64 -4.05
N ASP A 205 -11.74 -10.79 -3.60
CA ASP A 205 -12.01 -12.01 -4.34
C ASP A 205 -13.52 -12.20 -4.34
N GLY A 206 -14.12 -12.29 -5.53
CA GLY A 206 -15.57 -12.48 -5.70
C GLY A 206 -16.13 -13.78 -5.16
N GLY A 207 -15.61 -14.22 -4.04
CA GLY A 207 -16.08 -15.28 -3.19
C GLY A 207 -17.04 -14.72 -2.15
N ASN A 208 -18.30 -14.91 -2.39
CA ASN A 208 -19.48 -14.65 -1.59
C ASN A 208 -19.29 -15.09 -0.12
N LYS A 209 -18.61 -14.32 0.72
CA LYS A 209 -18.76 -14.40 2.17
C LYS A 209 -18.97 -12.99 2.68
N LYS A 210 -20.20 -12.70 3.06
CA LYS A 210 -20.60 -11.51 3.82
C LYS A 210 -19.68 -11.41 5.04
N ALA A 211 -18.62 -10.61 4.94
CA ALA A 211 -17.88 -10.18 6.10
C ALA A 211 -18.85 -9.34 6.93
N LYS A 212 -19.23 -9.81 8.10
CA LYS A 212 -19.96 -9.00 9.07
C LYS A 212 -19.08 -7.79 9.38
N PRO A 213 -19.65 -6.58 9.43
CA PRO A 213 -18.90 -5.42 9.87
C PRO A 213 -18.38 -5.68 11.28
N PHE A 214 -17.07 -5.54 11.45
CA PHE A 214 -16.44 -5.64 12.76
C PHE A 214 -16.98 -4.50 13.63
N GLN A 215 -17.74 -4.84 14.66
CA GLN A 215 -18.07 -3.89 15.72
C GLN A 215 -16.80 -3.67 16.54
N SER A 216 -16.17 -2.51 16.34
CA SER A 216 -15.11 -2.03 17.23
C SER A 216 -15.68 -1.90 18.63
N THR A 217 -15.25 -2.75 19.54
CA THR A 217 -15.44 -2.49 20.96
C THR A 217 -14.62 -1.25 21.29
N PRO A 218 -15.22 -0.14 21.75
CA PRO A 218 -14.46 1.06 22.06
C PRO A 218 -13.50 0.72 23.21
N CYS A 219 -12.21 0.95 23.01
CA CYS A 219 -11.27 0.96 24.12
C CYS A 219 -11.73 2.02 25.10
N SER A 220 -12.03 1.62 26.33
CA SER A 220 -12.56 2.48 27.38
C SER A 220 -11.61 3.63 27.79
N SER A 221 -10.39 3.69 27.24
CA SER A 221 -9.40 4.73 27.48
C SER A 221 -9.35 5.82 26.38
N CYS A 222 -10.12 5.70 25.29
CA CYS A 222 -10.19 6.72 24.22
C CYS A 222 -11.45 7.60 24.30
N LYS A 223 -12.02 7.81 25.48
CA LYS A 223 -13.04 8.83 25.69
C LYS A 223 -12.37 10.19 25.81
N GLY A 224 -12.22 10.92 24.72
CA GLY A 224 -11.96 12.35 24.86
C GLY A 224 -11.13 13.06 23.81
N SER A 225 -11.12 12.71 22.52
CA SER A 225 -10.77 13.71 21.49
C SER A 225 -10.91 13.17 20.05
N CYS A 226 -12.15 12.89 19.65
CA CYS A 226 -12.49 12.86 18.23
C CYS A 226 -13.94 13.36 18.12
N ARG A 227 -14.10 14.68 18.21
CA ARG A 227 -15.27 15.40 17.69
C ARG A 227 -14.74 16.58 16.90
N THR A 228 -15.13 16.59 15.70
CA THR A 228 -15.22 17.50 14.56
C THR A 228 -14.33 17.10 13.40
#